data_a59e6ab10d5dc652a850a343e0df39f6
#
_entry.id   a59e6ab10d5dc652a850a343e0df39f6
#
_cell.length_a   1.000
_cell.length_b   1.000
_cell.length_c   1.000
_cell.angle_alpha   90.00
_cell.angle_beta   90.00
_cell.angle_gamma   90.00
#
_symmetry.space_group_name_H-M   'P 1'
#
loop_
_entity.id
_entity.type
_entity.pdbx_description
1 polymer ?
#
loop_
_entity_poly.entity_id
_entity_poly.type
_entity_poly.pdbx_seq_one_letter_code
_entity_poly.pdbx_strand_id
1 'polypeptide(L)'
;MTSLVPPIDGVRRSFVQARGVRFHVTESGPEDGRPVLALHGWPQHHWVYRGLLADPPPGLRVIAPDLPGYGWSGPAPHRWAKDDVADDVLALMDAMGLDRVLLVGHDWGGFVGYRMLLAAPERFDGYLVMNMAHPWQTPRTILPHFWRFLAYQPFVASIGMALQRRTPYLERVIFGFGPKAHRVKPADARVYAERFRDPVVARSATDTYRTFLLREMPSAARNPEVRRSTVPIRALFGMADFAVHHSLAAPETANADDYTFEPVDAGHFVIDERPDLVRARLIALAEETS
;
A
#
# COMPACT_ATOMS: atom_id res chain seq x y z
N MET A 1 -1.72 20.61 18.28
CA MET A 1 -2.71 19.53 18.30
C MET A 1 -1.97 18.25 18.60
N THR A 2 -2.29 17.56 19.68
CA THR A 2 -1.75 16.23 20.00
C THR A 2 -2.18 15.26 18.90
N SER A 3 -1.22 14.56 18.31
CA SER A 3 -1.50 13.53 17.29
C SER A 3 -2.40 12.47 17.90
N LEU A 4 -3.48 12.10 17.21
CA LEU A 4 -4.36 10.99 17.61
C LEU A 4 -3.72 9.62 17.37
N VAL A 5 -2.57 9.58 16.71
CA VAL A 5 -1.85 8.31 16.46
C VAL A 5 -1.25 7.82 17.77
N PRO A 6 -1.72 6.66 18.27
CA PRO A 6 -1.15 6.06 19.47
C PRO A 6 0.35 5.80 19.28
N PRO A 7 1.16 6.01 20.31
CA PRO A 7 2.57 5.66 20.26
C PRO A 7 2.72 4.16 20.01
N ILE A 8 3.76 3.78 19.31
CA ILE A 8 4.22 2.40 19.18
C ILE A 8 5.56 2.37 19.92
N ASP A 9 5.68 1.49 20.90
CA ASP A 9 6.90 1.37 21.70
C ASP A 9 8.02 0.70 20.87
N GLY A 10 9.27 1.08 21.16
CA GLY A 10 10.43 0.49 20.52
C GLY A 10 10.67 0.90 19.05
N VAL A 11 9.89 1.83 18.49
CA VAL A 11 10.11 2.30 17.13
C VAL A 11 11.06 3.49 17.06
N ARG A 12 11.87 3.52 16.02
CA ARG A 12 12.66 4.67 15.60
C ARG A 12 11.89 5.45 14.55
N ARG A 13 11.91 6.77 14.62
CA ARG A 13 11.27 7.67 13.64
C ARG A 13 12.29 8.63 13.10
N SER A 14 12.30 8.80 11.77
CA SER A 14 13.22 9.69 11.09
C SER A 14 12.54 10.38 9.90
N PHE A 15 13.23 11.37 9.35
CA PHE A 15 12.89 11.97 8.07
C PHE A 15 14.04 11.81 7.12
N VAL A 16 13.78 11.22 5.94
CA VAL A 16 14.75 10.96 4.90
C VAL A 16 14.40 11.77 3.66
N GLN A 17 15.38 12.46 3.10
CA GLN A 17 15.20 13.19 1.83
C GLN A 17 15.58 12.30 0.67
N ALA A 18 14.65 12.08 -0.27
CA ALA A 18 14.91 11.34 -1.48
C ALA A 18 14.07 11.92 -2.63
N ARG A 19 14.67 12.14 -3.79
CA ARG A 19 14.04 12.61 -5.05
C ARG A 19 13.06 13.77 -4.86
N GLY A 20 13.40 14.73 -3.97
CA GLY A 20 12.57 15.90 -3.68
C GLY A 20 11.43 15.68 -2.69
N VAL A 21 11.27 14.47 -2.16
CA VAL A 21 10.30 14.13 -1.11
C VAL A 21 11.00 14.03 0.24
N ARG A 22 10.42 14.63 1.27
CA ARG A 22 10.81 14.42 2.67
C ARG A 22 9.96 13.29 3.24
N PHE A 23 10.47 12.07 3.20
CA PHE A 23 9.78 10.90 3.74
C PHE A 23 9.81 10.88 5.27
N HIS A 24 8.67 10.64 5.90
CA HIS A 24 8.59 10.20 7.27
C HIS A 24 8.73 8.67 7.28
N VAL A 25 9.66 8.15 8.07
CA VAL A 25 9.95 6.72 8.16
C VAL A 25 9.81 6.29 9.60
N THR A 26 9.05 5.22 9.83
CA THR A 26 8.96 4.53 11.12
C THR A 26 9.54 3.14 10.97
N GLU A 27 10.44 2.75 11.85
CA GLU A 27 11.11 1.46 11.78
C GLU A 27 11.28 0.81 13.14
N SER A 28 11.39 -0.53 13.14
CA SER A 28 11.61 -1.34 14.32
C SER A 28 12.41 -2.61 13.99
N GLY A 29 12.84 -3.33 15.01
CA GLY A 29 13.73 -4.48 14.87
C GLY A 29 15.22 -4.12 14.92
N PRO A 30 16.10 -5.15 14.80
CA PRO A 30 17.55 -4.94 14.83
C PRO A 30 18.00 -4.07 13.66
N GLU A 31 19.00 -3.21 13.88
CA GLU A 31 19.53 -2.30 12.83
C GLU A 31 20.20 -3.07 11.69
N ASP A 32 20.84 -4.18 12.01
CA ASP A 32 21.47 -5.13 11.10
C ASP A 32 20.51 -6.24 10.62
N GLY A 33 19.25 -6.20 11.02
CA GLY A 33 18.23 -7.16 10.59
C GLY A 33 17.95 -7.06 9.09
N ARG A 34 17.51 -8.20 8.49
CA ARG A 34 17.09 -8.23 7.09
C ARG A 34 15.97 -7.22 6.84
N PRO A 35 16.13 -6.28 5.91
CA PRO A 35 15.17 -5.19 5.76
C PRO A 35 13.85 -5.64 5.11
N VAL A 36 12.75 -5.17 5.68
CA VAL A 36 11.39 -5.31 5.17
C VAL A 36 10.84 -3.92 4.91
N LEU A 37 10.56 -3.59 3.66
CA LEU A 37 9.93 -2.32 3.28
C LEU A 37 8.41 -2.51 3.19
N ALA A 38 7.65 -1.77 4.01
CA ALA A 38 6.21 -1.93 4.16
C ALA A 38 5.45 -0.69 3.68
N LEU A 39 4.73 -0.81 2.55
CA LEU A 39 4.06 0.28 1.85
C LEU A 39 2.54 0.23 2.09
N HIS A 40 2.02 1.28 2.72
CA HIS A 40 0.59 1.45 2.99
C HIS A 40 -0.19 1.94 1.76
N GLY A 41 -1.51 1.83 1.80
CA GLY A 41 -2.42 2.38 0.80
C GLY A 41 -3.29 3.53 1.28
N TRP A 42 -4.34 3.84 0.53
CA TRP A 42 -5.35 4.82 0.90
C TRP A 42 -6.53 4.15 1.63
N PRO A 43 -7.10 4.78 2.65
CA PRO A 43 -6.74 6.06 3.27
C PRO A 43 -5.92 5.87 4.57
N GLN A 44 -4.77 5.26 4.48
CA GLN A 44 -3.94 4.87 5.61
C GLN A 44 -2.57 5.58 5.60
N HIS A 45 -1.71 5.22 6.53
CA HIS A 45 -0.32 5.65 6.69
C HIS A 45 0.47 4.57 7.46
N HIS A 46 1.77 4.75 7.74
CA HIS A 46 2.63 3.76 8.40
C HIS A 46 1.98 3.01 9.58
N TRP A 47 1.06 3.65 10.30
CA TRP A 47 0.42 3.07 11.49
C TRP A 47 -0.41 1.82 11.19
N VAL A 48 -0.76 1.55 9.93
CA VAL A 48 -1.38 0.28 9.53
C VAL A 48 -0.48 -0.91 9.88
N TYR A 49 0.83 -0.71 9.84
CA TYR A 49 1.83 -1.71 10.18
C TYR A 49 2.18 -1.75 11.68
N ARG A 50 1.37 -1.13 12.56
CA ARG A 50 1.64 -1.07 14.02
C ARG A 50 1.88 -2.43 14.66
N GLY A 51 1.20 -3.48 14.20
CA GLY A 51 1.42 -4.84 14.70
C GLY A 51 2.83 -5.36 14.40
N LEU A 52 3.29 -5.18 13.15
CA LEU A 52 4.66 -5.55 12.73
C LEU A 52 5.72 -4.65 13.36
N LEU A 53 5.38 -3.38 13.59
CA LEU A 53 6.30 -2.41 14.20
C LEU A 53 6.45 -2.62 15.71
N ALA A 54 5.37 -3.02 16.41
CA ALA A 54 5.41 -3.29 17.84
C ALA A 54 6.07 -4.63 18.18
N ASP A 55 5.92 -5.62 17.30
CA ASP A 55 6.49 -6.96 17.45
C ASP A 55 7.11 -7.41 16.11
N PRO A 56 8.26 -6.85 15.72
CA PRO A 56 8.92 -7.22 14.48
C PRO A 56 9.31 -8.71 14.50
N PRO A 57 9.15 -9.42 13.36
CA PRO A 57 9.59 -10.81 13.28
C PRO A 57 11.08 -10.93 13.60
N PRO A 58 11.52 -12.02 14.27
CA PRO A 58 12.92 -12.20 14.64
C PRO A 58 13.87 -12.06 13.45
N GLY A 59 14.95 -11.27 13.63
CA GLY A 59 15.94 -11.04 12.58
C GLY A 59 15.52 -10.10 11.45
N LEU A 60 14.28 -9.59 11.46
CA LEU A 60 13.79 -8.64 10.47
C LEU A 60 13.79 -7.20 11.01
N ARG A 61 14.18 -6.26 10.15
CA ARG A 61 14.06 -4.81 10.35
C ARG A 61 12.89 -4.30 9.53
N VAL A 62 11.78 -3.99 10.18
CA VAL A 62 10.57 -3.47 9.52
C VAL A 62 10.69 -1.97 9.34
N ILE A 63 10.56 -1.51 8.10
CA ILE A 63 10.68 -0.12 7.67
C ILE A 63 9.36 0.27 6.99
N ALA A 64 8.60 1.15 7.61
CA ALA A 64 7.30 1.60 7.15
C ALA A 64 7.32 3.11 6.87
N PRO A 65 7.64 3.54 5.65
CA PRO A 65 7.55 4.93 5.27
C PRO A 65 6.08 5.34 5.08
N ASP A 66 5.78 6.61 5.34
CA ASP A 66 4.59 7.23 4.78
C ASP A 66 4.87 7.58 3.32
N LEU A 67 3.99 7.16 2.40
CA LEU A 67 4.12 7.45 0.98
C LEU A 67 4.07 8.97 0.71
N PRO A 68 4.60 9.46 -0.43
CA PRO A 68 4.67 10.89 -0.73
C PRO A 68 3.33 11.60 -0.55
N GLY A 69 3.30 12.60 0.34
CA GLY A 69 2.10 13.36 0.67
C GLY A 69 1.06 12.66 1.52
N TYR A 70 1.37 11.48 2.08
CA TYR A 70 0.57 10.79 3.08
C TYR A 70 1.21 10.88 4.46
N GLY A 71 0.45 10.56 5.49
CA GLY A 71 0.93 10.58 6.87
C GLY A 71 1.65 11.89 7.21
N TRP A 72 2.94 11.82 7.48
CA TRP A 72 3.82 12.96 7.78
C TRP A 72 4.88 13.20 6.71
N SER A 73 4.83 12.46 5.59
CA SER A 73 5.70 12.73 4.46
C SER A 73 5.30 14.00 3.72
N GLY A 74 6.30 14.69 3.18
CA GLY A 74 6.10 15.84 2.30
C GLY A 74 5.41 15.44 0.99
N PRO A 75 4.80 16.40 0.28
CA PRO A 75 4.16 16.14 -0.99
C PRO A 75 5.19 15.72 -2.04
N ALA A 76 4.76 14.91 -3.02
CA ALA A 76 5.55 14.63 -4.19
C ALA A 76 5.72 15.91 -5.04
N PRO A 77 6.89 16.12 -5.69
CA PRO A 77 7.11 17.24 -6.61
C PRO A 77 6.38 17.05 -7.96
N HIS A 78 5.76 15.90 -8.17
CA HIS A 78 5.03 15.49 -9.37
C HIS A 78 3.57 15.16 -9.08
N ARG A 79 2.80 14.90 -10.13
CA ARG A 79 1.45 14.33 -9.98
C ARG A 79 1.58 12.85 -9.64
N TRP A 80 0.88 12.41 -8.66
CA TRP A 80 0.94 11.10 -8.02
C TRP A 80 0.72 9.90 -8.99
N ALA A 81 1.55 9.81 -10.06
CA ALA A 81 1.62 8.64 -10.91
C ALA A 81 2.39 7.52 -10.19
N LYS A 82 1.91 6.28 -10.32
CA LYS A 82 2.46 5.16 -9.51
C LYS A 82 3.88 4.80 -9.91
N ASP A 83 4.26 5.03 -11.17
CA ASP A 83 5.65 4.88 -11.59
C ASP A 83 6.56 5.92 -10.95
N ASP A 84 6.12 7.20 -10.91
CA ASP A 84 6.87 8.27 -10.24
C ASP A 84 7.01 8.00 -8.74
N VAL A 85 5.96 7.50 -8.09
CA VAL A 85 6.00 7.13 -6.66
C VAL A 85 6.88 5.91 -6.43
N ALA A 86 6.90 4.94 -7.34
CA ALA A 86 7.82 3.81 -7.29
C ALA A 86 9.27 4.27 -7.35
N ASP A 87 9.59 5.20 -8.26
CA ASP A 87 10.93 5.81 -8.35
C ASP A 87 11.29 6.60 -7.08
N ASP A 88 10.32 7.31 -6.46
CA ASP A 88 10.55 8.01 -5.19
C ASP A 88 10.90 7.04 -4.06
N VAL A 89 10.22 5.88 -3.99
CA VAL A 89 10.48 4.88 -2.96
C VAL A 89 11.77 4.11 -3.23
N LEU A 90 12.14 3.84 -4.49
CA LEU A 90 13.46 3.30 -4.85
C LEU A 90 14.57 4.27 -4.44
N ALA A 91 14.39 5.56 -4.69
CA ALA A 91 15.35 6.58 -4.22
C ALA A 91 15.40 6.69 -2.68
N LEU A 92 14.29 6.43 -1.98
CA LEU A 92 14.30 6.31 -0.52
C LEU A 92 15.16 5.11 -0.07
N MET A 93 15.03 3.95 -0.74
CA MET A 93 15.88 2.78 -0.47
C MET A 93 17.35 3.14 -0.63
N ASP A 94 17.72 3.83 -1.71
CA ASP A 94 19.11 4.26 -1.94
C ASP A 94 19.60 5.22 -0.84
N ALA A 95 18.77 6.20 -0.46
CA ALA A 95 19.11 7.16 0.60
C ALA A 95 19.25 6.51 1.99
N MET A 96 18.63 5.36 2.20
CA MET A 96 18.73 4.56 3.44
C MET A 96 19.79 3.46 3.37
N GLY A 97 20.50 3.30 2.24
CA GLY A 97 21.49 2.22 2.03
C GLY A 97 20.86 0.83 2.01
N LEU A 98 19.63 0.70 1.51
CA LEU A 98 18.92 -0.58 1.41
C LEU A 98 19.15 -1.18 0.01
N ASP A 99 20.08 -2.08 -0.14
CA ASP A 99 20.39 -2.72 -1.44
C ASP A 99 19.28 -3.67 -1.87
N ARG A 100 18.85 -4.57 -0.99
CA ARG A 100 17.76 -5.52 -1.22
C ARG A 100 16.84 -5.59 -0.02
N VAL A 101 15.54 -5.77 -0.27
CA VAL A 101 14.51 -5.84 0.78
C VAL A 101 13.50 -6.95 0.50
N LEU A 102 12.85 -7.43 1.56
CA LEU A 102 11.52 -8.02 1.45
C LEU A 102 10.51 -6.87 1.30
N LEU A 103 9.60 -7.00 0.34
CA LEU A 103 8.57 -5.98 0.12
C LEU A 103 7.23 -6.44 0.69
N VAL A 104 6.56 -5.54 1.39
CA VAL A 104 5.17 -5.71 1.85
C VAL A 104 4.34 -4.56 1.33
N GLY A 105 3.19 -4.82 0.73
CA GLY A 105 2.35 -3.76 0.18
C GLY A 105 0.86 -4.02 0.34
N HIS A 106 0.11 -2.97 0.63
CA HIS A 106 -1.35 -3.00 0.72
C HIS A 106 -1.96 -1.91 -0.14
N ASP A 107 -3.06 -2.20 -0.85
CA ASP A 107 -3.80 -1.24 -1.69
C ASP A 107 -2.87 -0.48 -2.64
N TRP A 108 -2.88 0.86 -2.70
CA TRP A 108 -1.99 1.64 -3.56
C TRP A 108 -0.50 1.41 -3.29
N GLY A 109 -0.12 1.15 -2.02
CA GLY A 109 1.24 0.72 -1.70
C GLY A 109 1.58 -0.63 -2.33
N GLY A 110 0.58 -1.53 -2.43
CA GLY A 110 0.71 -2.78 -3.16
C GLY A 110 0.91 -2.55 -4.67
N PHE A 111 0.18 -1.62 -5.28
CA PHE A 111 0.38 -1.32 -6.70
C PHE A 111 1.73 -0.64 -6.97
N VAL A 112 2.13 0.31 -6.12
CA VAL A 112 3.47 0.92 -6.17
C VAL A 112 4.55 -0.16 -6.05
N GLY A 113 4.37 -1.11 -5.13
CA GLY A 113 5.26 -2.26 -4.97
C GLY A 113 5.42 -3.09 -6.25
N TYR A 114 4.33 -3.37 -6.97
CA TYR A 114 4.43 -4.02 -8.29
C TYR A 114 5.25 -3.19 -9.30
N ARG A 115 5.07 -1.87 -9.31
CA ARG A 115 5.84 -1.00 -10.24
C ARG A 115 7.32 -1.00 -9.90
N MET A 116 7.69 -0.98 -8.61
CA MET A 116 9.07 -1.09 -8.13
C MET A 116 9.70 -2.42 -8.54
N LEU A 117 9.01 -3.51 -8.29
CA LEU A 117 9.43 -4.87 -8.58
C LEU A 117 9.66 -5.11 -10.09
N LEU A 118 8.84 -4.49 -10.96
CA LEU A 118 9.01 -4.56 -12.41
C LEU A 118 10.09 -3.60 -12.95
N ALA A 119 10.42 -2.55 -12.19
CA ALA A 119 11.46 -1.59 -12.57
C ALA A 119 12.86 -2.05 -12.16
N ALA A 120 13.00 -2.67 -10.97
CA ALA A 120 14.26 -3.06 -10.37
C ALA A 120 14.13 -4.40 -9.61
N PRO A 121 13.87 -5.52 -10.30
CA PRO A 121 13.59 -6.81 -9.66
C PRO A 121 14.73 -7.30 -8.75
N GLU A 122 15.97 -6.94 -9.07
CA GLU A 122 17.18 -7.29 -8.30
C GLU A 122 17.21 -6.69 -6.89
N ARG A 123 16.37 -5.68 -6.63
CA ARG A 123 16.26 -4.99 -5.33
C ARG A 123 15.33 -5.71 -4.34
N PHE A 124 14.70 -6.83 -4.75
CA PHE A 124 13.68 -7.51 -3.97
C PHE A 124 13.93 -9.00 -3.84
N ASP A 125 13.90 -9.51 -2.61
CA ASP A 125 14.00 -10.94 -2.34
C ASP A 125 12.66 -11.66 -2.49
N GLY A 126 11.57 -10.97 -2.17
CA GLY A 126 10.21 -11.48 -2.26
C GLY A 126 9.19 -10.37 -1.99
N TYR A 127 7.93 -10.62 -2.35
CA TYR A 127 6.86 -9.64 -2.23
C TYR A 127 5.60 -10.24 -1.60
N LEU A 128 5.20 -9.72 -0.45
CA LEU A 128 3.92 -10.00 0.19
C LEU A 128 2.94 -8.86 -0.14
N VAL A 129 1.94 -9.14 -0.97
CA VAL A 129 0.96 -8.14 -1.41
C VAL A 129 -0.43 -8.45 -0.87
N MET A 130 -1.15 -7.40 -0.46
CA MET A 130 -2.50 -7.52 0.10
C MET A 130 -3.49 -6.64 -0.64
N ASN A 131 -4.65 -7.24 -0.98
CA ASN A 131 -5.85 -6.57 -1.50
C ASN A 131 -5.58 -5.52 -2.59
N MET A 132 -4.79 -5.91 -3.60
CA MET A 132 -4.51 -5.08 -4.77
C MET A 132 -4.58 -5.88 -6.06
N ALA A 133 -5.05 -5.25 -7.13
CA ALA A 133 -4.99 -5.79 -8.46
C ALA A 133 -3.54 -5.79 -8.99
N HIS A 134 -3.15 -6.85 -9.69
CA HIS A 134 -1.85 -6.89 -10.37
C HIS A 134 -1.80 -5.94 -11.59
N PRO A 135 -0.60 -5.53 -12.08
CA PRO A 135 -0.49 -4.56 -13.17
C PRO A 135 -0.83 -5.11 -14.57
N TRP A 136 -0.90 -6.43 -14.73
CA TRP A 136 -1.19 -7.09 -16.02
C TRP A 136 -2.69 -7.19 -16.34
N GLN A 137 -3.48 -6.24 -15.87
CA GLN A 137 -4.91 -6.19 -16.14
C GLN A 137 -5.18 -5.85 -17.60
N THR A 138 -6.21 -6.48 -18.13
CA THR A 138 -6.74 -6.16 -19.45
C THR A 138 -8.13 -5.53 -19.32
N PRO A 139 -8.61 -4.80 -20.35
CA PRO A 139 -9.98 -4.30 -20.35
C PRO A 139 -11.02 -5.42 -20.11
N ARG A 140 -10.75 -6.64 -20.59
CA ARG A 140 -11.63 -7.80 -20.43
C ARG A 140 -11.73 -8.25 -18.97
N THR A 141 -10.64 -8.21 -18.22
CA THR A 141 -10.63 -8.61 -16.80
C THR A 141 -11.22 -7.53 -15.89
N ILE A 142 -11.01 -6.25 -16.22
CA ILE A 142 -11.50 -5.12 -15.42
C ILE A 142 -13.01 -4.88 -15.62
N LEU A 143 -13.51 -4.99 -16.85
CA LEU A 143 -14.86 -4.54 -17.23
C LEU A 143 -15.99 -5.12 -16.35
N PRO A 144 -15.99 -6.43 -15.97
CA PRO A 144 -17.04 -6.98 -15.10
C PRO A 144 -17.08 -6.36 -13.70
N HIS A 145 -15.95 -5.79 -13.24
CA HIS A 145 -15.77 -5.25 -11.90
C HIS A 145 -15.63 -3.72 -11.89
N PHE A 146 -15.71 -3.08 -13.06
CA PHE A 146 -15.48 -1.65 -13.22
C PHE A 146 -16.42 -0.77 -12.39
N TRP A 147 -17.65 -1.22 -12.14
CA TRP A 147 -18.61 -0.54 -11.29
C TRP A 147 -18.12 -0.31 -9.86
N ARG A 148 -17.24 -1.20 -9.32
CA ARG A 148 -16.63 -1.05 -8.00
C ARG A 148 -15.75 0.19 -7.95
N PHE A 149 -14.97 0.42 -8.99
CA PHE A 149 -14.13 1.62 -9.12
C PHE A 149 -14.99 2.89 -9.28
N LEU A 150 -16.07 2.82 -10.04
CA LEU A 150 -17.00 3.94 -10.22
C LEU A 150 -17.77 4.30 -8.94
N ALA A 151 -17.92 3.37 -8.00
CA ALA A 151 -18.69 3.60 -6.79
C ALA A 151 -18.09 4.68 -5.88
N TYR A 152 -16.76 4.87 -5.88
CA TYR A 152 -16.11 5.85 -4.99
C TYR A 152 -14.99 6.66 -5.65
N GLN A 153 -14.23 6.09 -6.59
CA GLN A 153 -13.04 6.75 -7.15
C GLN A 153 -13.32 8.10 -7.82
N PRO A 154 -14.39 8.29 -8.62
CA PRO A 154 -14.70 9.59 -9.20
C PRO A 154 -14.99 10.66 -8.16
N PHE A 155 -15.61 10.29 -7.03
CA PHE A 155 -15.88 11.22 -5.92
C PHE A 155 -14.58 11.65 -5.25
N VAL A 156 -13.65 10.69 -4.99
CA VAL A 156 -12.34 11.02 -4.42
C VAL A 156 -11.52 11.86 -5.41
N ALA A 157 -11.55 11.54 -6.70
CA ALA A 157 -10.81 12.27 -7.72
C ALA A 157 -11.32 13.69 -7.98
N SER A 158 -12.63 13.96 -7.77
CA SER A 158 -13.25 15.27 -8.04
C SER A 158 -13.36 16.15 -6.80
N ILE A 159 -14.09 15.69 -5.80
CA ILE A 159 -14.41 16.45 -4.56
C ILE A 159 -13.72 15.87 -3.32
N GLY A 160 -12.76 14.94 -3.50
CA GLY A 160 -12.10 14.22 -2.43
C GLY A 160 -11.48 15.10 -1.36
N MET A 161 -10.89 16.23 -1.74
CA MET A 161 -10.36 17.19 -0.76
C MET A 161 -11.43 17.69 0.22
N ALA A 162 -12.63 17.99 -0.24
CA ALA A 162 -13.71 18.45 0.63
C ALA A 162 -14.27 17.30 1.46
N LEU A 163 -14.50 16.14 0.84
CA LEU A 163 -15.01 14.95 1.51
C LEU A 163 -14.11 14.52 2.67
N GLN A 164 -12.82 14.34 2.41
CA GLN A 164 -11.86 13.84 3.38
C GLN A 164 -11.59 14.85 4.52
N ARG A 165 -11.58 16.14 4.21
CA ARG A 165 -11.25 17.18 5.20
C ARG A 165 -12.42 17.62 6.06
N ARG A 166 -13.64 17.67 5.52
CA ARG A 166 -14.77 18.37 6.13
C ARG A 166 -15.92 17.47 6.54
N THR A 167 -15.86 16.19 6.20
CA THR A 167 -16.94 15.25 6.47
C THR A 167 -16.42 13.97 7.11
N PRO A 168 -17.26 13.16 7.73
CA PRO A 168 -16.87 11.84 8.23
C PRO A 168 -16.85 10.77 7.12
N TYR A 169 -16.56 11.14 5.88
CA TYR A 169 -16.59 10.25 4.72
C TYR A 169 -15.68 9.03 4.89
N LEU A 170 -14.43 9.25 5.31
CA LEU A 170 -13.48 8.15 5.48
C LEU A 170 -13.96 7.19 6.58
N GLU A 171 -14.35 7.72 7.73
CA GLU A 171 -14.75 6.93 8.90
C GLU A 171 -16.04 6.13 8.65
N ARG A 172 -17.06 6.76 8.05
CA ARG A 172 -18.40 6.19 7.93
C ARG A 172 -18.65 5.47 6.62
N VAL A 173 -18.03 5.92 5.53
CA VAL A 173 -18.22 5.32 4.21
C VAL A 173 -17.10 4.36 3.89
N ILE A 174 -15.85 4.80 3.87
CA ILE A 174 -14.73 3.96 3.42
C ILE A 174 -14.42 2.86 4.44
N PHE A 175 -14.12 3.20 5.68
CA PHE A 175 -13.86 2.21 6.73
C PHE A 175 -15.12 1.51 7.26
N GLY A 176 -16.29 2.11 7.06
CA GLY A 176 -17.58 1.55 7.45
C GLY A 176 -18.23 0.66 6.40
N PHE A 177 -17.65 0.55 5.20
CA PHE A 177 -18.21 -0.26 4.12
C PHE A 177 -17.91 -1.75 4.32
N GLY A 178 -18.72 -2.60 3.71
CA GLY A 178 -18.58 -4.06 3.80
C GLY A 178 -19.29 -4.69 5.03
N PRO A 179 -19.18 -6.01 5.17
CA PRO A 179 -19.76 -6.76 6.29
C PRO A 179 -19.21 -6.25 7.63
N LYS A 180 -20.06 -6.20 8.66
CA LYS A 180 -19.65 -5.68 9.99
C LYS A 180 -18.44 -6.39 10.58
N ALA A 181 -18.30 -7.69 10.32
CA ALA A 181 -17.18 -8.50 10.81
C ALA A 181 -15.83 -8.09 10.23
N HIS A 182 -15.83 -7.44 9.05
CA HIS A 182 -14.64 -7.07 8.28
C HIS A 182 -14.44 -5.55 8.19
N ARG A 183 -14.94 -4.81 9.15
CA ARG A 183 -14.74 -3.35 9.21
C ARG A 183 -13.57 -3.00 10.11
N VAL A 184 -12.80 -2.01 9.70
CA VAL A 184 -11.81 -1.39 10.57
C VAL A 184 -12.51 -0.84 11.82
N LYS A 185 -11.92 -1.08 12.98
CA LYS A 185 -12.49 -0.61 14.26
C LYS A 185 -12.67 0.92 14.23
N PRO A 186 -13.79 1.46 14.74
CA PRO A 186 -14.05 2.91 14.68
C PRO A 186 -12.95 3.78 15.29
N ALA A 187 -12.25 3.27 16.32
CA ALA A 187 -11.11 3.98 16.92
C ALA A 187 -9.95 4.10 15.92
N ASP A 188 -9.62 3.01 15.23
CA ASP A 188 -8.52 2.95 14.25
C ASP A 188 -8.86 3.78 13.00
N ALA A 189 -10.12 3.71 12.54
CA ALA A 189 -10.61 4.52 11.43
C ALA A 189 -10.44 6.04 11.69
N ARG A 190 -10.65 6.49 12.94
CA ARG A 190 -10.41 7.89 13.33
C ARG A 190 -8.93 8.27 13.28
N VAL A 191 -8.04 7.38 13.70
CA VAL A 191 -6.59 7.60 13.64
C VAL A 191 -6.15 7.88 12.20
N TYR A 192 -6.63 7.08 11.24
CA TYR A 192 -6.33 7.31 9.83
C TYR A 192 -6.99 8.58 9.31
N ALA A 193 -8.29 8.74 9.52
CA ALA A 193 -9.08 9.85 8.97
C ALA A 193 -8.58 11.23 9.42
N GLU A 194 -8.03 11.34 10.64
CA GLU A 194 -7.52 12.60 11.17
C GLU A 194 -6.40 13.19 10.30
N ARG A 195 -5.52 12.35 9.75
CA ARG A 195 -4.44 12.84 8.87
C ARG A 195 -4.96 13.45 7.57
N PHE A 196 -6.13 13.02 7.10
CA PHE A 196 -6.76 13.57 5.89
C PHE A 196 -7.48 14.91 6.11
N ARG A 197 -7.49 15.43 7.36
CA ARG A 197 -7.87 16.83 7.63
C ARG A 197 -6.80 17.81 7.13
N ASP A 198 -5.56 17.36 7.04
CA ASP A 198 -4.47 18.12 6.45
C ASP A 198 -4.70 18.31 4.94
N PRO A 199 -4.60 19.57 4.42
CA PRO A 199 -4.85 19.85 3.01
C PRO A 199 -3.84 19.19 2.08
N VAL A 200 -2.60 18.96 2.51
CA VAL A 200 -1.56 18.31 1.71
C VAL A 200 -1.92 16.84 1.53
N VAL A 201 -2.24 16.15 2.62
CA VAL A 201 -2.63 14.74 2.60
C VAL A 201 -3.89 14.51 1.77
N ALA A 202 -4.93 15.31 1.97
CA ALA A 202 -6.16 15.21 1.21
C ALA A 202 -5.97 15.49 -0.29
N ARG A 203 -5.05 16.41 -0.63
CA ARG A 203 -4.69 16.71 -2.03
C ARG A 203 -3.97 15.52 -2.66
N SER A 204 -2.94 14.98 -2.01
CA SER A 204 -2.19 13.83 -2.51
C SER A 204 -3.09 12.62 -2.75
N ALA A 205 -4.01 12.32 -1.82
CA ALA A 205 -5.02 11.30 -2.00
C ALA A 205 -5.94 11.57 -3.20
N THR A 206 -6.40 12.81 -3.37
CA THR A 206 -7.22 13.20 -4.52
C THR A 206 -6.43 13.04 -5.83
N ASP A 207 -5.17 13.44 -5.85
CA ASP A 207 -4.30 13.36 -7.05
C ASP A 207 -3.95 11.90 -7.38
N THR A 208 -3.81 11.00 -6.38
CA THR A 208 -3.68 9.55 -6.57
C THR A 208 -4.77 9.00 -7.49
N TYR A 209 -6.04 9.26 -7.14
CA TYR A 209 -7.19 8.78 -7.93
C TYR A 209 -7.38 9.53 -9.23
N ARG A 210 -7.14 10.84 -9.24
CA ARG A 210 -7.25 11.66 -10.45
C ARG A 210 -6.24 11.22 -11.51
N THR A 211 -4.99 11.00 -11.12
CA THR A 211 -3.94 10.54 -12.04
C THR A 211 -4.25 9.13 -12.53
N PHE A 212 -4.72 8.25 -11.66
CA PHE A 212 -5.12 6.91 -12.04
C PHE A 212 -6.23 6.93 -13.10
N LEU A 213 -7.35 7.58 -12.82
CA LEU A 213 -8.52 7.57 -13.70
C LEU A 213 -8.28 8.29 -15.03
N LEU A 214 -7.55 9.43 -15.01
CA LEU A 214 -7.42 10.29 -16.19
C LEU A 214 -6.18 9.99 -17.05
N ARG A 215 -5.18 9.28 -16.52
CA ARG A 215 -3.91 9.04 -17.21
C ARG A 215 -3.52 7.59 -17.24
N GLU A 216 -3.39 6.95 -16.08
CA GLU A 216 -2.79 5.62 -15.99
C GLU A 216 -3.72 4.54 -16.52
N MET A 217 -4.98 4.52 -16.12
CA MET A 217 -5.95 3.54 -16.62
C MET A 217 -6.16 3.63 -18.13
N PRO A 218 -6.35 4.83 -18.75
CA PRO A 218 -6.40 4.94 -20.22
C PRO A 218 -5.08 4.58 -20.91
N SER A 219 -3.94 4.83 -20.26
CA SER A 219 -2.63 4.43 -20.81
C SER A 219 -2.46 2.92 -20.78
N ALA A 220 -2.76 2.27 -19.64
CA ALA A 220 -2.68 0.81 -19.50
C ALA A 220 -3.61 0.07 -20.48
N ALA A 221 -4.78 0.63 -20.77
CA ALA A 221 -5.70 0.04 -21.76
C ALA A 221 -5.12 0.06 -23.20
N ARG A 222 -4.27 1.04 -23.52
CA ARG A 222 -3.59 1.15 -24.84
C ARG A 222 -2.24 0.43 -24.86
N ASN A 223 -1.54 0.43 -23.74
CA ASN A 223 -0.20 -0.14 -23.57
C ASN A 223 -0.21 -1.06 -22.34
N PRO A 224 -0.72 -2.29 -22.46
CA PRO A 224 -0.76 -3.22 -21.34
C PRO A 224 0.66 -3.56 -20.87
N GLU A 225 0.80 -3.85 -19.56
CA GLU A 225 2.06 -4.28 -18.98
C GLU A 225 2.47 -5.65 -19.58
N VAL A 226 3.68 -5.73 -20.07
CA VAL A 226 4.24 -6.95 -20.69
C VAL A 226 5.45 -7.50 -19.96
N ARG A 227 6.04 -6.74 -18.99
CA ARG A 227 7.18 -7.22 -18.20
C ARG A 227 6.72 -8.35 -17.29
N ARG A 228 7.54 -9.37 -17.17
CA ARG A 228 7.32 -10.52 -16.29
C ARG A 228 7.99 -10.28 -14.94
N SER A 229 7.34 -10.68 -13.85
CA SER A 229 7.99 -10.70 -12.53
C SER A 229 8.82 -11.97 -12.37
N THR A 230 10.07 -11.79 -11.98
CA THR A 230 11.00 -12.88 -11.57
C THR A 230 11.11 -12.99 -10.06
N VAL A 231 10.54 -12.04 -9.32
CA VAL A 231 10.53 -12.02 -7.85
C VAL A 231 9.36 -12.86 -7.34
N PRO A 232 9.55 -13.71 -6.32
CA PRO A 232 8.45 -14.45 -5.68
C PRO A 232 7.38 -13.52 -5.13
N ILE A 233 6.11 -13.77 -5.46
CA ILE A 233 4.96 -12.98 -5.00
C ILE A 233 4.02 -13.86 -4.19
N ARG A 234 3.69 -13.41 -2.98
CA ARG A 234 2.72 -14.03 -2.09
C ARG A 234 1.57 -13.06 -1.87
N ALA A 235 0.41 -13.35 -2.44
CA ALA A 235 -0.77 -12.49 -2.35
C ALA A 235 -1.73 -13.01 -1.28
N LEU A 236 -1.98 -12.21 -0.25
CA LEU A 236 -3.08 -12.42 0.69
C LEU A 236 -4.27 -11.58 0.25
N PHE A 237 -5.43 -12.18 0.11
CA PHE A 237 -6.58 -11.46 -0.39
C PHE A 237 -7.84 -11.69 0.46
N GLY A 238 -8.34 -10.62 1.08
CA GLY A 238 -9.60 -10.62 1.81
C GLY A 238 -10.77 -10.80 0.86
N MET A 239 -11.46 -11.93 0.95
CA MET A 239 -12.53 -12.31 0.01
C MET A 239 -13.78 -11.45 0.11
N ALA A 240 -13.96 -10.72 1.23
CA ALA A 240 -15.04 -9.75 1.42
C ALA A 240 -14.64 -8.32 0.98
N ASP A 241 -13.57 -8.16 0.22
CA ASP A 241 -13.11 -6.86 -0.30
C ASP A 241 -14.18 -6.20 -1.17
N PHE A 242 -14.53 -4.97 -0.84
CA PHE A 242 -15.53 -4.19 -1.56
C PHE A 242 -14.91 -3.36 -2.72
N ALA A 243 -13.63 -3.01 -2.62
CA ALA A 243 -12.95 -2.11 -3.54
C ALA A 243 -12.35 -2.86 -4.73
N VAL A 244 -11.64 -3.95 -4.47
CA VAL A 244 -10.98 -4.77 -5.48
C VAL A 244 -11.64 -6.15 -5.49
N HIS A 245 -11.97 -6.67 -6.66
CA HIS A 245 -12.46 -8.05 -6.77
C HIS A 245 -11.28 -9.02 -6.81
N HIS A 246 -11.38 -10.14 -6.10
CA HIS A 246 -10.30 -11.13 -5.97
C HIS A 246 -9.78 -11.66 -7.31
N SER A 247 -10.63 -11.75 -8.34
CA SER A 247 -10.21 -12.17 -9.69
C SER A 247 -9.21 -11.22 -10.36
N LEU A 248 -9.05 -10.00 -9.83
CA LEU A 248 -8.05 -9.04 -10.31
C LEU A 248 -6.69 -9.18 -9.61
N ALA A 249 -6.59 -10.07 -8.62
CA ALA A 249 -5.37 -10.23 -7.82
C ALA A 249 -4.43 -11.31 -8.38
N ALA A 250 -4.96 -12.35 -9.03
CA ALA A 250 -4.16 -13.47 -9.54
C ALA A 250 -3.80 -13.26 -11.01
N PRO A 251 -2.52 -13.00 -11.36
CA PRO A 251 -2.09 -12.90 -12.74
C PRO A 251 -2.09 -14.29 -13.41
N GLU A 252 -2.06 -14.29 -14.73
CA GLU A 252 -1.76 -15.51 -15.48
C GLU A 252 -0.31 -15.96 -15.23
N THR A 253 -0.04 -17.25 -15.33
CA THR A 253 1.31 -17.83 -15.12
C THR A 253 2.36 -17.25 -16.06
N ALA A 254 1.94 -16.67 -17.18
CA ALA A 254 2.82 -15.98 -18.11
C ALA A 254 3.44 -14.67 -17.54
N ASN A 255 2.84 -14.09 -16.50
CA ASN A 255 3.20 -12.77 -15.99
C ASN A 255 4.10 -12.79 -14.75
N ALA A 256 4.18 -13.93 -14.05
CA ALA A 256 5.03 -14.10 -12.89
C ALA A 256 5.61 -15.52 -12.84
N ASP A 257 6.89 -15.65 -12.46
CA ASP A 257 7.57 -16.94 -12.37
C ASP A 257 7.11 -17.74 -11.17
N ASP A 258 6.92 -17.07 -10.05
CA ASP A 258 6.49 -17.63 -8.78
C ASP A 258 5.43 -16.72 -8.14
N TYR A 259 4.18 -17.17 -8.16
CA TYR A 259 3.04 -16.46 -7.62
C TYR A 259 2.12 -17.40 -6.86
N THR A 260 1.78 -17.06 -5.63
CA THR A 260 0.75 -17.75 -4.87
C THR A 260 -0.36 -16.80 -4.46
N PHE A 261 -1.60 -17.31 -4.48
CA PHE A 261 -2.78 -16.58 -4.05
C PHE A 261 -3.42 -17.30 -2.86
N GLU A 262 -3.51 -16.62 -1.73
CA GLU A 262 -4.15 -17.11 -0.52
C GLU A 262 -5.43 -16.31 -0.22
N PRO A 263 -6.62 -16.94 -0.35
CA PRO A 263 -7.87 -16.33 0.06
C PRO A 263 -7.97 -16.26 1.59
N VAL A 264 -8.38 -15.11 2.11
CA VAL A 264 -8.51 -14.86 3.55
C VAL A 264 -9.93 -14.44 3.88
N ASP A 265 -10.47 -14.94 4.99
CA ASP A 265 -11.72 -14.42 5.56
C ASP A 265 -11.48 -13.07 6.22
N ALA A 266 -11.49 -12.04 5.38
CA ALA A 266 -11.25 -10.63 5.70
C ALA A 266 -11.85 -9.74 4.62
N GLY A 267 -11.98 -8.45 4.92
CA GLY A 267 -12.33 -7.39 3.97
C GLY A 267 -11.12 -6.83 3.23
N HIS A 268 -11.24 -5.57 2.84
CA HIS A 268 -10.17 -4.85 2.12
C HIS A 268 -8.93 -4.60 3.00
N PHE A 269 -9.12 -4.35 4.28
CA PHE A 269 -8.06 -3.92 5.20
C PHE A 269 -7.45 -5.12 5.95
N VAL A 270 -6.99 -6.15 5.21
CA VAL A 270 -6.47 -7.41 5.78
C VAL A 270 -5.43 -7.18 6.87
N ILE A 271 -4.55 -6.19 6.71
CA ILE A 271 -3.51 -5.91 7.71
C ILE A 271 -4.06 -5.42 9.06
N ASP A 272 -5.19 -4.68 9.05
CA ASP A 272 -5.87 -4.27 10.29
C ASP A 272 -6.72 -5.40 10.88
N GLU A 273 -7.26 -6.28 10.02
CA GLU A 273 -8.17 -7.36 10.41
C GLU A 273 -7.43 -8.62 10.87
N ARG A 274 -6.32 -8.94 10.22
CA ARG A 274 -5.54 -10.18 10.42
C ARG A 274 -4.04 -9.91 10.53
N PRO A 275 -3.59 -9.03 11.43
CA PRO A 275 -2.18 -8.69 11.59
C PRO A 275 -1.31 -9.90 11.95
N ASP A 276 -1.86 -10.86 12.68
CA ASP A 276 -1.25 -12.15 13.04
C ASP A 276 -0.91 -12.98 11.78
N LEU A 277 -1.85 -13.07 10.84
CA LEU A 277 -1.65 -13.80 9.59
C LEU A 277 -0.61 -13.11 8.71
N VAL A 278 -0.68 -11.79 8.57
CA VAL A 278 0.29 -11.01 7.80
C VAL A 278 1.70 -11.22 8.35
N ARG A 279 1.85 -11.19 9.68
CA ARG A 279 3.13 -11.47 10.34
C ARG A 279 3.63 -12.89 10.04
N ALA A 280 2.76 -13.89 10.13
CA ALA A 280 3.12 -15.29 9.85
C ALA A 280 3.55 -15.48 8.38
N ARG A 281 2.85 -14.85 7.42
CA ARG A 281 3.21 -14.96 6.00
C ARG A 281 4.49 -14.18 5.65
N LEU A 282 4.76 -13.09 6.34
CA LEU A 282 6.03 -12.38 6.19
C LEU A 282 7.21 -13.25 6.69
N ILE A 283 7.06 -13.95 7.81
CA ILE A 283 8.06 -14.89 8.31
C ILE A 283 8.30 -16.00 7.29
N ALA A 284 7.23 -16.64 6.79
CA ALA A 284 7.34 -17.70 5.79
C ALA A 284 8.07 -17.22 4.52
N LEU A 285 7.71 -16.03 4.00
CA LEU A 285 8.40 -15.45 2.84
C LEU A 285 9.88 -15.18 3.13
N ALA A 286 10.22 -14.72 4.33
CA ALA A 286 11.61 -14.48 4.72
C ALA A 286 12.42 -15.78 4.77
N GLU A 287 11.83 -16.88 5.22
CA GLU A 287 12.44 -18.22 5.26
C GLU A 287 12.59 -18.81 3.85
N GLU A 288 11.59 -18.67 2.99
CA GLU A 288 11.63 -19.14 1.60
C GLU A 288 12.71 -18.49 0.75
N THR A 289 13.09 -17.26 1.09
CA THR A 289 13.99 -16.41 0.28
C THR A 289 15.34 -16.14 0.94
N SER A 290 15.68 -16.94 1.97
CA SER A 290 16.95 -16.84 2.74
C SER A 290 18.12 -17.46 2.02
#